data_42233f32d5826d2fbda3f85f1e3d85a6
#
_entry.id   42233f32d5826d2fbda3f85f1e3d85a6
#
_cell.length_a   1.000
_cell.length_b   1.000
_cell.length_c   1.000
_cell.angle_alpha   90.00
_cell.angle_beta   90.00
_cell.angle_gamma   90.00
#
_symmetry.space_group_name_H-M   'P 1'
#
loop_
_entity.id
_entity.type
_entity.pdbx_description
1 polymer ?
#
loop_
_entity_poly.entity_id
_entity_poly.type
_entity_poly.pdbx_seq_one_letter_code
_entity_poly.pdbx_strand_id
1 'polypeptide(L)'
;MNDTTQPIGMLRNHTFAELQLGDSASIERQLTQQDIELFAVMSGDLNPAHLDAEYAAASQFHGVIAHGMWGGALISAVLGTRLPGPGTVYLSQTLKFRAPVRVGDRLTIGVTVSA
;
A
#
# COMPACT_ATOMS: atom_id res chain seq x y z
N MET A 1 -11.98 4.14 10.37
CA MET A 1 -10.81 3.41 10.82
C MET A 1 -10.61 2.20 9.97
N ASN A 2 -9.44 1.90 9.62
CA ASN A 2 -9.19 0.80 8.73
C ASN A 2 -8.72 -0.45 9.49
N ASP A 3 -8.70 -1.56 8.80
CA ASP A 3 -8.36 -2.85 9.37
C ASP A 3 -6.91 -2.98 9.80
N THR A 4 -6.04 -2.04 9.40
CA THR A 4 -4.62 -2.10 9.77
C THR A 4 -4.40 -1.83 11.26
N THR A 5 -5.45 -1.42 11.98
CA THR A 5 -5.38 -1.18 13.43
C THR A 5 -5.73 -2.40 14.27
N GLN A 6 -5.93 -3.56 13.65
CA GLN A 6 -6.16 -4.79 14.38
C GLN A 6 -5.01 -5.03 15.36
N PRO A 7 -5.30 -5.37 16.63
CA PRO A 7 -4.25 -5.65 17.62
C PRO A 7 -3.32 -6.76 17.16
N ILE A 8 -2.01 -6.58 17.40
CA ILE A 8 -0.99 -7.53 16.96
C ILE A 8 -1.26 -8.94 17.50
N GLY A 9 -1.71 -9.06 18.76
CA GLY A 9 -2.01 -10.35 19.38
C GLY A 9 -3.14 -11.12 18.71
N MET A 10 -3.93 -10.47 17.84
CA MET A 10 -5.02 -11.10 17.11
C MET A 10 -4.65 -11.43 15.66
N LEU A 11 -3.47 -11.07 15.22
CA LEU A 11 -3.00 -11.41 13.88
C LEU A 11 -2.68 -12.90 13.84
N ARG A 12 -3.09 -13.55 12.76
CA ARG A 12 -2.95 -14.99 12.61
C ARG A 12 -2.18 -15.30 11.34
N ASN A 13 -1.18 -16.18 11.46
CA ASN A 13 -0.50 -16.74 10.30
C ASN A 13 -1.36 -17.84 9.66
N HIS A 14 -1.48 -17.80 8.35
CA HIS A 14 -2.06 -18.88 7.55
C HIS A 14 -0.91 -19.67 6.95
N THR A 15 -0.77 -20.94 7.34
CA THR A 15 0.31 -21.79 6.82
C THR A 15 0.10 -22.09 5.34
N PHE A 16 1.17 -22.51 4.66
CA PHE A 16 1.06 -22.90 3.26
C PHE A 16 0.00 -23.97 3.04
N ALA A 17 -0.10 -24.93 3.97
CA ALA A 17 -1.09 -26.00 3.87
C ALA A 17 -2.53 -25.50 3.99
N GLU A 18 -2.75 -24.39 4.70
CA GLU A 18 -4.08 -23.80 4.87
C GLU A 18 -4.51 -22.95 3.68
N LEU A 19 -3.55 -22.43 2.89
CA LEU A 19 -3.85 -21.53 1.77
C LEU A 19 -4.48 -22.30 0.62
N GLN A 20 -5.51 -21.72 0.04
CA GLN A 20 -6.20 -22.26 -1.13
C GLN A 20 -6.25 -21.22 -2.24
N LEU A 21 -6.26 -21.69 -3.47
CA LEU A 21 -6.46 -20.80 -4.61
C LEU A 21 -7.78 -20.05 -4.44
N GLY A 22 -7.76 -18.75 -4.68
CA GLY A 22 -8.93 -17.90 -4.51
C GLY A 22 -9.09 -17.28 -3.14
N ASP A 23 -8.32 -17.73 -2.13
CA ASP A 23 -8.30 -17.05 -0.84
C ASP A 23 -7.86 -15.60 -1.04
N SER A 24 -8.54 -14.68 -0.35
CA SER A 24 -8.27 -13.25 -0.51
C SER A 24 -8.40 -12.52 0.82
N ALA A 25 -7.76 -11.36 0.88
CA ALA A 25 -7.90 -10.41 1.98
C ALA A 25 -7.71 -9.01 1.43
N SER A 26 -8.27 -8.03 2.11
CA SER A 26 -8.13 -6.63 1.70
C SER A 26 -8.13 -5.69 2.88
N ILE A 27 -7.59 -4.50 2.65
CA ILE A 27 -7.68 -3.36 3.57
C ILE A 27 -8.09 -2.13 2.78
N GLU A 28 -8.62 -1.12 3.47
CA GLU A 28 -8.93 0.16 2.87
C GLU A 28 -8.05 1.24 3.49
N ARG A 29 -7.58 2.16 2.67
CA ARG A 29 -6.82 3.34 3.11
C ARG A 29 -7.21 4.54 2.27
N GLN A 30 -7.31 5.68 2.93
CA GLN A 30 -7.41 6.96 2.25
C GLN A 30 -6.05 7.63 2.26
N LEU A 31 -5.60 8.11 1.11
CA LEU A 31 -4.33 8.83 1.02
C LEU A 31 -4.48 10.21 1.64
N THR A 32 -3.58 10.54 2.56
CA THR A 32 -3.48 11.86 3.16
C THR A 32 -2.17 12.53 2.79
N GLN A 33 -2.10 13.85 2.92
CA GLN A 33 -0.85 14.58 2.72
C GLN A 33 0.23 14.10 3.70
N GLN A 34 -0.16 13.78 4.93
CA GLN A 34 0.78 13.26 5.94
C GLN A 34 1.40 11.93 5.50
N ASP A 35 0.62 11.04 4.86
CA ASP A 35 1.15 9.77 4.34
C ASP A 35 2.27 10.02 3.33
N ILE A 36 2.08 11.00 2.45
CA ILE A 36 3.08 11.38 1.45
C ILE A 36 4.35 11.89 2.13
N GLU A 37 4.19 12.77 3.10
CA GLU A 37 5.33 13.35 3.83
C GLU A 37 6.11 12.29 4.60
N LEU A 38 5.42 11.40 5.29
CA LEU A 38 6.05 10.32 6.04
C LEU A 38 6.80 9.37 5.10
N PHE A 39 6.20 9.03 3.97
CA PHE A 39 6.88 8.17 3.01
C PHE A 39 8.10 8.83 2.42
N ALA A 40 8.02 10.13 2.09
CA ALA A 40 9.14 10.90 1.57
C ALA A 40 10.31 10.92 2.54
N VAL A 41 10.05 11.17 3.83
CA VAL A 41 11.08 11.19 4.86
C VAL A 41 11.71 9.81 5.03
N MET A 42 10.88 8.78 5.13
CA MET A 42 11.36 7.42 5.34
C MET A 42 12.19 6.90 4.17
N SER A 43 11.77 7.19 2.95
CA SER A 43 12.42 6.66 1.75
C SER A 43 13.54 7.54 1.20
N GLY A 44 13.54 8.84 1.54
CA GLY A 44 14.40 9.82 0.91
C GLY A 44 13.92 10.30 -0.46
N ASP A 45 12.77 9.83 -0.92
CA ASP A 45 12.21 10.23 -2.21
C ASP A 45 11.48 11.56 -2.08
N LEU A 46 12.21 12.64 -2.30
CA LEU A 46 11.72 14.01 -2.17
C LEU A 46 11.32 14.61 -3.52
N ASN A 47 10.92 13.79 -4.47
CA ASN A 47 10.49 14.23 -5.79
C ASN A 47 9.38 15.29 -5.65
N PRO A 48 9.52 16.48 -6.27
CA PRO A 48 8.54 17.56 -6.11
C PRO A 48 7.14 17.22 -6.62
N ALA A 49 6.98 16.21 -7.47
CA ALA A 49 5.66 15.74 -7.88
C ALA A 49 4.82 15.24 -6.70
N HIS A 50 5.45 14.90 -5.59
CA HIS A 50 4.79 14.42 -4.38
C HIS A 50 4.69 15.48 -3.28
N LEU A 51 5.57 16.48 -3.29
CA LEU A 51 5.73 17.40 -2.16
C LEU A 51 5.42 18.87 -2.50
N ASP A 52 5.54 19.28 -3.77
CA ASP A 52 5.39 20.66 -4.19
C ASP A 52 4.09 20.82 -4.98
N ALA A 53 3.12 21.49 -4.37
CA ALA A 53 1.81 21.66 -4.98
C ALA A 53 1.88 22.48 -6.27
N GLU A 54 2.74 23.50 -6.35
CA GLU A 54 2.89 24.31 -7.56
C GLU A 54 3.50 23.49 -8.69
N TYR A 55 4.58 22.78 -8.39
CA TYR A 55 5.22 21.91 -9.36
C TYR A 55 4.25 20.83 -9.86
N ALA A 56 3.54 20.19 -8.94
CA ALA A 56 2.61 19.12 -9.27
C ALA A 56 1.43 19.64 -10.10
N ALA A 57 0.93 20.84 -9.79
CA ALA A 57 -0.17 21.43 -10.55
C ALA A 57 0.23 21.71 -12.01
N ALA A 58 1.49 22.04 -12.25
CA ALA A 58 2.01 22.29 -13.59
C ALA A 58 2.43 20.99 -14.31
N SER A 59 2.47 19.87 -13.64
CA SER A 59 2.84 18.57 -14.22
C SER A 59 1.67 17.93 -14.96
N GLN A 60 1.96 16.81 -15.66
CA GLN A 60 0.94 16.03 -16.33
C GLN A 60 -0.12 15.48 -15.38
N PHE A 61 0.15 15.43 -14.09
CA PHE A 61 -0.79 14.91 -13.09
C PHE A 61 -1.74 15.98 -12.55
N HIS A 62 -1.45 17.26 -12.76
CA HIS A 62 -2.26 18.41 -12.34
C HIS A 62 -2.53 18.46 -10.84
N GLY A 63 -1.64 17.92 -10.03
CA GLY A 63 -1.73 17.93 -8.57
C GLY A 63 -0.76 16.96 -7.94
N VAL A 64 -0.64 17.03 -6.62
CA VAL A 64 0.21 16.15 -5.83
C VAL A 64 -0.31 14.72 -5.91
N ILE A 65 0.61 13.79 -6.15
CA ILE A 65 0.30 12.37 -6.20
C ILE A 65 1.15 11.60 -5.20
N ALA A 66 0.66 10.42 -4.81
CA ALA A 66 1.41 9.52 -3.95
C ALA A 66 2.61 8.91 -4.69
N HIS A 67 3.64 8.55 -3.93
CA HIS A 67 4.70 7.70 -4.44
C HIS A 67 4.09 6.33 -4.83
N GLY A 68 4.47 5.81 -5.99
CA GLY A 68 3.98 4.48 -6.40
C GLY A 68 4.28 3.41 -5.37
N MET A 69 5.45 3.44 -4.79
CA MET A 69 5.86 2.45 -3.78
C MET A 69 5.11 2.58 -2.46
N TRP A 70 4.39 3.67 -2.21
CA TRP A 70 3.46 3.72 -1.08
C TRP A 70 2.38 2.65 -1.24
N GLY A 71 1.83 2.50 -2.44
CA GLY A 71 0.91 1.40 -2.74
C GLY A 71 1.55 0.04 -2.55
N GLY A 72 2.82 -0.10 -2.95
CA GLY A 72 3.59 -1.32 -2.71
C GLY A 72 3.72 -1.65 -1.22
N ALA A 73 3.93 -0.63 -0.38
CA ALA A 73 4.00 -0.81 1.06
C ALA A 73 2.66 -1.28 1.64
N LEU A 74 1.54 -0.81 1.11
CA LEU A 74 0.21 -1.25 1.55
C LEU A 74 -0.06 -2.71 1.15
N ILE A 75 0.41 -3.13 -0.01
CA ILE A 75 0.36 -4.55 -0.42
C ILE A 75 1.15 -5.39 0.58
N SER A 76 2.35 -4.94 0.94
CA SER A 76 3.16 -5.62 1.96
C SER A 76 2.42 -5.73 3.29
N ALA A 77 1.68 -4.69 3.68
CA ALA A 77 0.89 -4.72 4.91
C ALA A 77 -0.18 -5.82 4.88
N VAL A 78 -0.87 -5.99 3.76
CA VAL A 78 -1.87 -7.06 3.63
C VAL A 78 -1.22 -8.42 3.72
N LEU A 79 -0.10 -8.62 3.03
CA LEU A 79 0.62 -9.90 3.05
C LEU A 79 1.12 -10.24 4.45
N GLY A 80 1.65 -9.26 5.16
CA GLY A 80 2.27 -9.49 6.47
C GLY A 80 1.30 -9.55 7.63
N THR A 81 0.08 -9.02 7.49
CA THR A 81 -0.85 -8.94 8.61
C THR A 81 -2.16 -9.69 8.38
N ARG A 82 -2.54 -9.95 7.13
CA ARG A 82 -3.85 -10.51 6.79
C ARG A 82 -3.75 -11.87 6.12
N LEU A 83 -3.00 -11.97 5.02
CA LEU A 83 -2.94 -13.19 4.22
C LEU A 83 -1.61 -13.23 3.47
N PRO A 84 -0.69 -14.14 3.76
CA PRO A 84 -0.72 -15.20 4.75
C PRO A 84 -0.65 -14.75 6.21
N GLY A 85 -0.25 -13.50 6.49
CA GLY A 85 -0.16 -12.96 7.83
C GLY A 85 1.23 -13.04 8.43
N PRO A 86 1.36 -12.94 9.77
CA PRO A 86 2.66 -12.92 10.43
C PRO A 86 3.53 -14.11 10.03
N GLY A 87 4.83 -13.86 9.87
CA GLY A 87 5.79 -14.86 9.44
C GLY A 87 6.02 -14.92 7.94
N THR A 88 5.22 -14.18 7.16
CA THR A 88 5.40 -14.09 5.71
C THR A 88 6.72 -13.43 5.37
N VAL A 89 7.46 -14.03 4.44
CA VAL A 89 8.69 -13.47 3.89
C VAL A 89 8.44 -13.06 2.44
N TYR A 90 8.69 -11.80 2.16
CA TYR A 90 8.49 -11.22 0.83
C TYR A 90 9.75 -11.52 -0.01
N LEU A 91 9.65 -12.41 -0.98
CA LEU A 91 10.82 -12.82 -1.79
C LEU A 91 10.98 -11.98 -3.04
N SER A 92 9.92 -11.71 -3.76
CA SER A 92 9.98 -10.98 -5.02
C SER A 92 8.62 -10.45 -5.41
N GLN A 93 8.61 -9.52 -6.36
CA GLN A 93 7.36 -8.96 -6.87
C GLN A 93 7.56 -8.35 -8.25
N THR A 94 6.46 -8.17 -8.96
CA THR A 94 6.37 -7.33 -10.14
C THR A 94 5.26 -6.33 -9.91
N LEU A 95 5.52 -5.05 -10.17
CA LEU A 95 4.53 -3.98 -10.00
C LEU A 95 4.30 -3.25 -11.31
N LYS A 96 3.05 -2.86 -11.54
CA LYS A 96 2.67 -1.95 -12.63
C LYS A 96 1.84 -0.82 -12.02
N PHE A 97 2.26 0.41 -12.27
CA PHE A 97 1.56 1.61 -11.79
C PHE A 97 0.72 2.14 -12.96
N ARG A 98 -0.59 1.96 -12.89
CA ARG A 98 -1.50 2.26 -14.00
C ARG A 98 -2.17 3.61 -13.91
N ALA A 99 -2.29 4.16 -12.71
CA ALA A 99 -2.93 5.44 -12.48
C ALA A 99 -2.34 6.10 -11.24
N PRO A 100 -2.26 7.43 -11.22
CA PRO A 100 -1.80 8.16 -10.04
C PRO A 100 -2.86 8.08 -8.92
N VAL A 101 -2.39 8.13 -7.68
CA VAL A 101 -3.25 8.22 -6.49
C VAL A 101 -3.11 9.64 -5.94
N ARG A 102 -4.23 10.30 -5.72
CA ARG A 102 -4.29 11.69 -5.26
C ARG A 102 -4.69 11.76 -3.81
N VAL A 103 -4.31 12.84 -3.15
CA VAL A 103 -4.76 13.09 -1.77
C VAL A 103 -6.29 13.06 -1.73
N GLY A 104 -6.82 12.31 -0.78
CA GLY A 104 -8.26 12.12 -0.63
C GLY A 104 -8.80 10.86 -1.29
N ASP A 105 -8.04 10.24 -2.20
CA ASP A 105 -8.48 8.99 -2.82
C ASP A 105 -8.54 7.88 -1.77
N ARG A 106 -9.59 7.09 -1.87
CA ARG A 106 -9.76 5.91 -1.03
C ARG A 106 -9.39 4.68 -1.86
N LEU A 107 -8.47 3.89 -1.33
CA LEU A 107 -8.00 2.68 -2.01
C LEU A 107 -8.46 1.44 -1.27
N THR A 108 -8.81 0.44 -2.04
CA THR A 108 -8.97 -0.93 -1.54
C THR A 108 -7.75 -1.72 -2.01
N ILE A 109 -6.98 -2.23 -1.07
CA ILE A 109 -5.78 -3.00 -1.36
C ILE A 109 -6.13 -4.48 -1.09
N GLY A 110 -6.20 -5.26 -2.15
CA GLY A 110 -6.56 -6.67 -2.05
C GLY A 110 -5.46 -7.58 -2.54
N VAL A 111 -5.37 -8.75 -1.93
CA VAL A 111 -4.50 -9.84 -2.39
C VAL A 111 -5.35 -11.09 -2.56
N THR A 112 -5.00 -11.89 -3.56
CA THR A 112 -5.68 -13.15 -3.85
C THR A 112 -4.62 -14.20 -4.16
N VAL A 113 -4.79 -15.38 -3.59
CA VAL A 113 -3.92 -16.52 -3.88
C VAL A 113 -4.27 -17.05 -5.27
N SER A 114 -3.31 -17.00 -6.19
CA SER A 114 -3.54 -17.39 -7.59
C SER A 114 -2.68 -18.55 -8.07
N ALA A 115 -1.70 -18.95 -7.29
CA ALA A 115 -0.84 -20.07 -7.67
C ALA A 115 -0.14 -20.70 -6.47
#